data_80c738f784be2483fc722d73be5a457c
#
_entry.id   80c738f784be2483fc722d73be5a457c
#
_cell.length_a   1.000
_cell.length_b   1.000
_cell.length_c   1.000
_cell.angle_alpha   90.00
_cell.angle_beta   90.00
_cell.angle_gamma   90.00
#
_symmetry.space_group_name_H-M   'P 1'
#
loop_
_entity.id
_entity.type
_entity.pdbx_description
1 polymer ?
#
loop_
_entity_poly.entity_id
_entity_poly.type
_entity_poly.pdbx_seq_one_letter_code
_entity_poly.pdbx_strand_id
1 'polypeptide(L)'
;FKTHLCLVNQGTVITPVKKLNAIGDNLAAAGVPVQVLQGISPAIQQAKENINELIAEYDPEQNHKDAGDIPALLTLGVGYSPIDALRINVGFHWFDDKEATSGYNWTKADGVTQERVDRHKNLKRGTLEYNAGAEYDVNKMLTVSAGWQSTNYGLSDASMDEKSFVVSSNSVGFGAKVNLTSKMSLSVAYFHTFYKHKKTSEQVSEKLTYTADYTRDNDVLGVGLDIDF
;
A
#
# COMPACT_ATOMS: atom_id res chain seq x y z
N PHE A 1 17.43 7.39 9.33
CA PHE A 1 16.37 8.32 9.74
C PHE A 1 15.04 7.56 9.68
N LYS A 2 14.36 7.48 10.79
CA LYS A 2 13.02 6.90 10.90
C LYS A 2 12.03 8.05 11.03
N THR A 3 11.11 8.20 10.10
CA THR A 3 10.04 9.19 10.22
C THR A 3 8.81 8.50 10.79
N HIS A 4 8.35 8.94 11.96
CA HIS A 4 7.14 8.43 12.59
C HIS A 4 5.94 9.21 12.09
N LEU A 5 5.03 8.52 11.41
CA LEU A 5 3.73 9.03 11.00
C LEU A 5 2.65 8.34 11.84
N CYS A 6 1.84 9.13 12.53
CA CYS A 6 0.72 8.62 13.30
C CYS A 6 -0.58 9.15 12.71
N LEU A 7 -1.40 8.24 12.19
CA LEU A 7 -2.74 8.55 11.71
C LEU A 7 -3.77 8.21 12.79
N VAL A 8 -4.72 9.11 13.00
CA VAL A 8 -5.87 8.87 13.89
C VAL A 8 -7.05 8.45 13.02
N ASN A 9 -7.42 7.18 13.09
CA ASN A 9 -8.62 6.70 12.44
C ASN A 9 -9.85 7.13 13.26
N GLN A 10 -10.67 8.03 12.71
CA GLN A 10 -11.94 8.44 13.30
C GLN A 10 -13.10 7.65 12.71
N GLY A 11 -12.96 6.38 12.47
CA GLY A 11 -13.93 5.38 12.02
C GLY A 11 -15.22 5.90 11.36
N THR A 12 -15.45 5.48 10.16
CA THR A 12 -16.70 5.75 9.40
C THR A 12 -17.97 5.22 10.11
N VAL A 13 -17.81 4.39 11.13
CA VAL A 13 -18.90 3.73 11.87
C VAL A 13 -19.52 4.63 12.94
N ILE A 14 -18.83 5.66 13.41
CA ILE A 14 -19.35 6.62 14.40
C ILE A 14 -20.60 7.36 13.88
N THR A 15 -20.69 7.60 12.56
CA THR A 15 -21.82 8.34 11.98
C THR A 15 -23.16 7.62 12.11
N PRO A 16 -23.29 6.31 11.83
CA PRO A 16 -24.54 5.58 12.08
C PRO A 16 -24.97 5.58 13.55
N VAL A 17 -24.04 5.39 14.49
CA VAL A 17 -24.33 5.42 15.93
C VAL A 17 -24.79 6.81 16.38
N LYS A 18 -24.14 7.88 15.93
CA LYS A 18 -24.55 9.25 16.19
C LYS A 18 -25.96 9.54 15.63
N LYS A 19 -26.28 9.05 14.44
CA LYS A 19 -27.61 9.17 13.85
C LYS A 19 -28.66 8.44 14.66
N LEU A 20 -28.40 7.21 15.10
CA LEU A 20 -29.27 6.43 15.96
C LEU A 20 -29.51 7.12 17.31
N ASN A 21 -28.48 7.71 17.92
CA ASN A 21 -28.61 8.47 19.15
C ASN A 21 -29.49 9.71 18.98
N ALA A 22 -29.46 10.33 17.83
CA ALA A 22 -30.27 11.52 17.53
C ALA A 22 -31.72 11.20 17.10
N ILE A 23 -32.08 9.95 16.80
CA ILE A 23 -33.43 9.59 16.33
C ILE A 23 -34.49 9.93 17.39
N GLY A 24 -34.26 9.56 18.63
CA GLY A 24 -35.20 9.85 19.75
C GLY A 24 -35.44 11.35 19.90
N ASP A 25 -34.36 12.13 19.91
CA ASP A 25 -34.40 13.58 20.05
C ASP A 25 -35.09 14.25 18.85
N ASN A 26 -34.79 13.78 17.64
CA ASN A 26 -35.39 14.30 16.41
C ASN A 26 -36.89 14.01 16.33
N LEU A 27 -37.32 12.83 16.75
CA LEU A 27 -38.73 12.46 16.80
C LEU A 27 -39.50 13.25 17.86
N ALA A 28 -38.89 13.48 19.03
CA ALA A 28 -39.44 14.35 20.06
C ALA A 28 -39.58 15.80 19.57
N ALA A 29 -38.56 16.32 18.89
CA ALA A 29 -38.60 17.65 18.29
C ALA A 29 -39.66 17.79 17.16
N ALA A 30 -39.94 16.68 16.47
CA ALA A 30 -41.00 16.61 15.45
C ALA A 30 -42.41 16.46 16.05
N GLY A 31 -42.55 16.50 17.37
CA GLY A 31 -43.87 16.46 18.05
C GLY A 31 -44.48 15.06 18.16
N VAL A 32 -43.68 14.00 18.03
CA VAL A 32 -44.17 12.62 18.20
C VAL A 32 -44.60 12.39 19.65
N PRO A 33 -45.80 11.83 19.93
CA PRO A 33 -46.27 11.62 21.28
C PRO A 33 -45.35 10.74 22.10
N VAL A 34 -45.22 11.06 23.40
CA VAL A 34 -44.28 10.35 24.33
C VAL A 34 -44.59 8.86 24.39
N GLN A 35 -45.85 8.43 24.30
CA GLN A 35 -46.23 7.02 24.29
C GLN A 35 -45.64 6.26 23.09
N VAL A 36 -45.56 6.89 21.93
CA VAL A 36 -44.95 6.33 20.72
C VAL A 36 -43.43 6.27 20.87
N LEU A 37 -42.82 7.31 21.43
CA LEU A 37 -41.39 7.33 21.73
C LEU A 37 -41.00 6.22 22.71
N GLN A 38 -41.79 5.99 23.75
CA GLN A 38 -41.58 4.89 24.67
C GLN A 38 -41.72 3.51 24.01
N GLY A 39 -42.64 3.37 23.04
CA GLY A 39 -42.82 2.11 22.30
C GLY A 39 -41.66 1.79 21.34
N ILE A 40 -41.02 2.78 20.74
CA ILE A 40 -39.91 2.56 19.82
C ILE A 40 -38.52 2.55 20.51
N SER A 41 -38.44 3.06 21.76
CA SER A 41 -37.20 3.12 22.52
C SER A 41 -36.46 1.78 22.63
N PRO A 42 -37.15 0.65 22.93
CA PRO A 42 -36.52 -0.67 22.98
C PRO A 42 -35.90 -1.08 21.62
N ALA A 43 -36.59 -0.80 20.52
CA ALA A 43 -36.07 -1.12 19.18
C ALA A 43 -34.84 -0.30 18.81
N ILE A 44 -34.82 0.98 19.20
CA ILE A 44 -33.63 1.84 19.02
C ILE A 44 -32.48 1.32 19.89
N GLN A 45 -32.76 0.91 21.11
CA GLN A 45 -31.73 0.36 22.01
C GLN A 45 -31.17 -0.94 21.45
N GLN A 46 -32.00 -1.87 21.00
CA GLN A 46 -31.56 -3.11 20.37
C GLN A 46 -30.73 -2.84 19.11
N ALA A 47 -31.13 -1.87 18.27
CA ALA A 47 -30.35 -1.48 17.10
C ALA A 47 -28.97 -0.92 17.47
N LYS A 48 -28.88 -0.16 18.58
CA LYS A 48 -27.59 0.34 19.10
C LYS A 48 -26.71 -0.81 19.58
N GLU A 49 -27.27 -1.77 20.32
CA GLU A 49 -26.55 -2.94 20.80
C GLU A 49 -26.01 -3.76 19.63
N ASN A 50 -26.84 -4.08 18.64
CA ASN A 50 -26.42 -4.81 17.44
C ASN A 50 -25.31 -4.08 16.66
N ILE A 51 -25.40 -2.74 16.53
CA ILE A 51 -24.35 -1.95 15.87
C ILE A 51 -23.08 -1.94 16.70
N ASN A 52 -23.17 -1.82 18.01
CA ASN A 52 -22.00 -1.86 18.89
C ASN A 52 -21.32 -3.23 18.85
N GLU A 53 -22.07 -4.32 18.77
CA GLU A 53 -21.54 -5.67 18.57
C GLU A 53 -20.80 -5.78 17.21
N LEU A 54 -21.41 -5.29 16.12
CA LEU A 54 -20.77 -5.24 14.80
C LEU A 54 -19.49 -4.39 14.82
N ILE A 55 -19.52 -3.25 15.51
CA ILE A 55 -18.34 -2.40 15.67
C ILE A 55 -17.24 -3.14 16.44
N ALA A 56 -17.60 -3.79 17.54
CA ALA A 56 -16.64 -4.56 18.33
C ALA A 56 -16.03 -5.72 17.55
N GLU A 57 -16.79 -6.31 16.62
CA GLU A 57 -16.31 -7.39 15.76
C GLU A 57 -15.43 -6.90 14.60
N TYR A 58 -15.82 -5.81 13.92
CA TYR A 58 -15.16 -5.36 12.67
C TYR A 58 -14.26 -4.14 12.82
N ASP A 59 -14.47 -3.32 13.84
CA ASP A 59 -13.65 -2.13 14.15
C ASP A 59 -13.62 -1.91 15.68
N PRO A 60 -13.00 -2.81 16.43
CA PRO A 60 -13.02 -2.81 17.90
C PRO A 60 -12.34 -1.57 18.50
N GLU A 61 -11.49 -0.89 17.73
CA GLU A 61 -10.75 0.29 18.19
C GLU A 61 -11.09 1.53 17.37
N GLN A 62 -12.30 2.06 17.55
CA GLN A 62 -12.61 3.39 17.02
C GLN A 62 -11.70 4.44 17.65
N ASN A 63 -11.10 5.31 16.82
CA ASN A 63 -10.12 6.31 17.21
C ASN A 63 -8.76 5.75 17.66
N HIS A 64 -8.39 4.55 17.28
CA HIS A 64 -7.03 4.07 17.49
C HIS A 64 -6.02 4.86 16.63
N LYS A 65 -4.78 4.89 17.08
CA LYS A 65 -3.68 5.50 16.36
C LYS A 65 -2.99 4.44 15.52
N ASP A 66 -3.05 4.62 14.21
CA ASP A 66 -2.30 3.79 13.26
C ASP A 66 -0.88 4.34 13.14
N ALA A 67 0.10 3.51 13.31
CA ALA A 67 1.49 3.86 13.04
C ALA A 67 1.79 3.58 11.55
N GLY A 68 2.35 4.56 10.87
CA GLY A 68 2.77 4.45 9.49
C GLY A 68 4.16 5.05 9.33
N ASP A 69 5.17 4.39 9.89
CA ASP A 69 6.55 4.85 9.80
C ASP A 69 7.07 4.75 8.36
N ILE A 70 7.83 5.73 7.94
CA ILE A 70 8.62 5.64 6.71
C ILE A 70 9.90 4.86 7.05
N PRO A 71 10.19 3.73 6.35
CA PRO A 71 11.37 2.95 6.63
C PRO A 71 12.65 3.73 6.37
N ALA A 72 13.72 3.38 7.07
CA ALA A 72 15.05 3.86 6.72
C ALA A 72 15.44 3.34 5.33
N LEU A 73 16.11 4.18 4.55
CA LEU A 73 16.56 3.88 3.20
C LEU A 73 18.07 4.10 3.11
N LEU A 74 18.80 3.08 2.66
CA LEU A 74 20.17 3.19 2.20
C LEU A 74 20.20 3.08 0.69
N THR A 75 20.77 4.07 0.03
CA THR A 75 20.96 4.10 -1.42
C THR A 75 22.44 4.21 -1.75
N LEU A 76 22.90 3.35 -2.65
CA LEU A 76 24.24 3.41 -3.24
C LEU A 76 24.09 3.39 -4.75
N GLY A 77 24.85 4.24 -5.44
CA GLY A 77 24.80 4.30 -6.91
C GLY A 77 26.15 4.71 -7.48
N VAL A 78 26.47 4.16 -8.65
CA VAL A 78 27.65 4.50 -9.42
C VAL A 78 27.25 4.73 -10.87
N GLY A 79 27.66 5.88 -11.41
CA GLY A 79 27.54 6.20 -12.82
C GLY A 79 28.94 6.24 -13.46
N TYR A 80 29.06 5.72 -14.67
CA TYR A 80 30.28 5.70 -15.44
C TYR A 80 30.04 5.95 -16.93
N SER A 81 30.84 6.80 -17.51
CA SER A 81 30.79 7.11 -18.96
C SER A 81 32.11 6.70 -19.59
N PRO A 82 32.21 5.48 -20.15
CA PRO A 82 33.44 4.99 -20.78
C PRO A 82 33.81 5.79 -22.06
N ILE A 83 32.80 6.34 -22.72
CA ILE A 83 32.94 7.28 -23.86
C ILE A 83 31.84 8.34 -23.73
N ASP A 84 32.01 9.48 -24.40
CA ASP A 84 31.05 10.61 -24.31
C ASP A 84 29.61 10.21 -24.68
N ALA A 85 29.46 9.26 -25.61
CA ALA A 85 28.16 8.80 -26.09
C ALA A 85 27.50 7.75 -25.21
N LEU A 86 28.19 7.13 -24.23
CA LEU A 86 27.67 6.03 -23.44
C LEU A 86 27.68 6.37 -21.92
N ARG A 87 26.54 6.33 -21.31
CA ARG A 87 26.35 6.48 -19.86
C ARG A 87 25.80 5.18 -19.29
N ILE A 88 26.45 4.64 -18.27
CA ILE A 88 26.05 3.43 -17.58
C ILE A 88 25.82 3.80 -16.10
N ASN A 89 24.78 3.27 -15.49
CA ASN A 89 24.53 3.40 -14.07
C ASN A 89 24.20 2.05 -13.46
N VAL A 90 24.59 1.86 -12.21
CA VAL A 90 24.18 0.75 -11.36
C VAL A 90 23.81 1.30 -10.00
N GLY A 91 22.80 0.72 -9.39
CA GLY A 91 22.32 1.16 -8.09
C GLY A 91 21.81 0.03 -7.24
N PHE A 92 21.80 0.31 -5.96
CA PHE A 92 21.30 -0.56 -4.91
C PHE A 92 20.52 0.26 -3.91
N HIS A 93 19.34 -0.24 -3.53
CA HIS A 93 18.53 0.32 -2.45
C HIS A 93 18.26 -0.76 -1.43
N TRP A 94 18.37 -0.40 -0.16
CA TRP A 94 17.91 -1.22 0.96
C TRP A 94 16.92 -0.41 1.78
N PHE A 95 15.73 -0.95 1.92
CA PHE A 95 14.68 -0.39 2.75
C PHE A 95 14.59 -1.23 4.03
N ASP A 96 14.68 -0.59 5.18
CA ASP A 96 14.51 -1.23 6.48
C ASP A 96 13.02 -1.26 6.88
N ASP A 97 12.19 -1.75 5.97
CA ASP A 97 10.75 -1.82 6.14
C ASP A 97 10.32 -2.80 7.23
N LYS A 98 11.11 -3.85 7.49
CA LYS A 98 10.87 -4.76 8.60
C LYS A 98 10.89 -4.07 9.97
N GLU A 99 11.76 -3.09 10.17
CA GLU A 99 11.88 -2.36 11.43
C GLU A 99 10.98 -1.11 11.48
N ALA A 100 10.36 -0.73 10.37
CA ALA A 100 9.35 0.32 10.34
C ALA A 100 8.09 -0.17 11.06
N THR A 101 7.52 0.67 11.92
CA THR A 101 6.27 0.35 12.60
C THR A 101 5.12 0.73 11.70
N SER A 102 4.34 -0.27 11.30
CA SER A 102 3.14 -0.09 10.47
C SER A 102 2.08 -1.02 11.00
N GLY A 103 0.93 -0.46 11.34
CA GLY A 103 -0.16 -1.28 11.84
C GLY A 103 -0.88 -0.67 13.04
N TYR A 104 -1.80 -1.43 13.57
CA TYR A 104 -2.72 -1.00 14.61
C TYR A 104 -2.81 -2.04 15.74
N ASN A 105 -3.34 -1.62 16.88
CA ASN A 105 -3.69 -2.52 17.94
C ASN A 105 -5.14 -2.98 17.75
N TRP A 106 -5.35 -4.27 17.77
CA TRP A 106 -6.66 -4.89 17.65
C TRP A 106 -7.11 -5.37 19.02
N THR A 107 -8.31 -4.95 19.45
CA THR A 107 -8.94 -5.50 20.67
C THR A 107 -9.86 -6.64 20.26
N LYS A 108 -9.62 -7.84 20.79
CA LYS A 108 -10.43 -9.01 20.49
C LYS A 108 -11.87 -8.86 21.00
N ALA A 109 -12.75 -9.73 20.52
CA ALA A 109 -14.17 -9.71 20.88
C ALA A 109 -14.45 -9.87 22.41
N ASP A 110 -13.45 -10.33 23.19
CA ASP A 110 -13.52 -10.37 24.65
C ASP A 110 -13.44 -8.99 25.33
N GLY A 111 -13.16 -7.93 24.53
CA GLY A 111 -13.05 -6.54 24.99
C GLY A 111 -11.84 -6.23 25.87
N VAL A 112 -10.94 -7.18 26.08
CA VAL A 112 -9.80 -7.08 26.99
C VAL A 112 -8.47 -7.41 26.32
N THR A 113 -8.45 -8.47 25.52
CA THR A 113 -7.22 -8.95 24.86
C THR A 113 -6.84 -8.01 23.71
N GLN A 114 -5.65 -7.41 23.80
CA GLN A 114 -5.09 -6.61 22.73
C GLN A 114 -4.04 -7.40 21.94
N GLU A 115 -4.13 -7.32 20.62
CA GLU A 115 -3.17 -7.90 19.69
C GLU A 115 -2.65 -6.83 18.75
N ARG A 116 -1.33 -6.80 18.58
CA ARG A 116 -0.69 -5.89 17.62
C ARG A 116 -0.69 -6.51 16.23
N VAL A 117 -1.38 -5.87 15.30
CA VAL A 117 -1.34 -6.24 13.89
C VAL A 117 -0.33 -5.34 13.17
N ASP A 118 0.84 -5.88 12.90
CA ASP A 118 1.91 -5.20 12.18
C ASP A 118 2.51 -6.15 11.14
N ARG A 119 2.16 -5.96 9.89
CA ARG A 119 2.58 -6.83 8.78
C ARG A 119 4.07 -6.76 8.51
N HIS A 120 4.70 -5.62 8.77
CA HIS A 120 6.14 -5.46 8.56
C HIS A 120 6.95 -6.37 9.48
N LYS A 121 6.48 -6.63 10.69
CA LYS A 121 7.13 -7.56 11.62
C LYS A 121 7.14 -9.01 11.12
N ASN A 122 6.24 -9.36 10.22
CA ASN A 122 6.17 -10.67 9.59
C ASN A 122 7.13 -10.82 8.40
N LEU A 123 7.81 -9.76 7.98
CA LEU A 123 8.86 -9.83 6.96
C LEU A 123 10.08 -10.57 7.52
N LYS A 124 10.73 -11.36 6.68
CA LYS A 124 11.99 -12.05 7.03
C LYS A 124 13.15 -11.06 7.13
N ARG A 125 13.13 -10.03 6.30
CA ARG A 125 14.12 -8.95 6.19
C ARG A 125 13.53 -7.76 5.46
N GLY A 126 14.26 -6.65 5.44
CA GLY A 126 13.96 -5.49 4.64
C GLY A 126 14.04 -5.74 3.12
N THR A 127 13.44 -4.85 2.35
CA THR A 127 13.40 -4.92 0.88
C THR A 127 14.75 -4.54 0.29
N LEU A 128 15.17 -5.28 -0.73
CA LEU A 128 16.37 -5.03 -1.52
C LEU A 128 15.99 -4.73 -2.97
N GLU A 129 16.57 -3.67 -3.52
CA GLU A 129 16.45 -3.33 -4.93
C GLU A 129 17.83 -3.20 -5.57
N TYR A 130 17.95 -3.75 -6.74
CA TYR A 130 19.13 -3.64 -7.61
C TYR A 130 18.68 -3.08 -8.93
N ASN A 131 19.42 -2.13 -9.47
CA ASN A 131 19.15 -1.57 -10.78
C ASN A 131 20.42 -1.39 -11.59
N ALA A 132 20.27 -1.48 -12.89
CA ALA A 132 21.30 -1.17 -13.87
C ALA A 132 20.64 -0.55 -15.10
N GLY A 133 21.29 0.44 -15.68
CA GLY A 133 20.80 1.10 -16.85
C GLY A 133 21.94 1.62 -17.73
N ALA A 134 21.66 1.78 -19.00
CA ALA A 134 22.54 2.40 -19.96
C ALA A 134 21.78 3.32 -20.90
N GLU A 135 22.43 4.42 -21.27
CA GLU A 135 21.99 5.33 -22.31
C GLU A 135 23.10 5.47 -23.34
N TYR A 136 22.72 5.47 -24.59
CA TYR A 136 23.63 5.63 -25.71
C TYR A 136 23.14 6.69 -26.70
N ASP A 137 23.97 7.69 -26.94
CA ASP A 137 23.72 8.70 -27.93
C ASP A 137 24.12 8.16 -29.30
N VAL A 138 23.15 7.66 -30.05
CA VAL A 138 23.36 7.14 -31.41
C VAL A 138 23.88 8.25 -32.32
N ASN A 139 23.37 9.46 -32.15
CA ASN A 139 23.81 10.69 -32.80
C ASN A 139 23.26 11.90 -32.00
N LYS A 140 23.47 13.12 -32.51
CA LYS A 140 23.01 14.37 -31.85
C LYS A 140 21.49 14.47 -31.69
N MET A 141 20.73 13.69 -32.46
CA MET A 141 19.25 13.72 -32.43
C MET A 141 18.65 12.58 -31.67
N LEU A 142 19.31 11.43 -31.60
CA LEU A 142 18.73 10.20 -31.03
C LEU A 142 19.59 9.65 -29.91
N THR A 143 18.98 9.52 -28.74
CA THR A 143 19.48 8.75 -27.59
C THR A 143 18.58 7.55 -27.38
N VAL A 144 19.14 6.37 -27.13
CA VAL A 144 18.42 5.17 -26.73
C VAL A 144 18.84 4.75 -25.35
N SER A 145 17.93 4.13 -24.61
CA SER A 145 18.20 3.66 -23.26
C SER A 145 17.64 2.26 -23.03
N ALA A 146 18.30 1.53 -22.15
CA ALA A 146 17.80 0.26 -21.62
C ALA A 146 18.09 0.19 -20.12
N GLY A 147 17.19 -0.47 -19.37
CA GLY A 147 17.34 -0.61 -17.94
C GLY A 147 16.75 -1.92 -17.43
N TRP A 148 17.27 -2.32 -16.30
CA TRP A 148 16.80 -3.47 -15.53
C TRP A 148 16.72 -3.11 -14.05
N GLN A 149 15.69 -3.61 -13.38
CA GLN A 149 15.52 -3.49 -11.93
C GLN A 149 15.04 -4.81 -11.36
N SER A 150 15.57 -5.21 -10.22
CA SER A 150 15.07 -6.33 -9.42
C SER A 150 14.69 -5.84 -8.04
N THR A 151 13.42 -6.05 -7.68
CA THR A 151 12.92 -5.77 -6.33
C THR A 151 12.66 -7.07 -5.59
N ASN A 152 13.29 -7.24 -4.45
CA ASN A 152 13.20 -8.45 -3.65
C ASN A 152 12.72 -8.13 -2.24
N TYR A 153 11.42 -8.33 -2.03
CA TYR A 153 10.79 -8.20 -0.73
C TYR A 153 11.16 -9.37 0.18
N GLY A 154 11.35 -9.10 1.46
CA GLY A 154 11.61 -10.12 2.49
C GLY A 154 10.36 -10.88 2.92
N LEU A 155 9.56 -11.42 1.99
CA LEU A 155 8.24 -11.98 2.26
C LEU A 155 8.29 -13.27 3.07
N SER A 156 7.36 -13.39 4.03
CA SER A 156 6.93 -14.65 4.65
C SER A 156 5.48 -14.96 4.25
N ASP A 157 4.95 -16.10 4.64
CA ASP A 157 3.54 -16.40 4.39
C ASP A 157 2.62 -15.50 5.23
N ALA A 158 3.02 -15.24 6.47
CA ALA A 158 2.30 -14.35 7.39
C ALA A 158 2.34 -12.85 6.98
N SER A 159 3.20 -12.44 6.04
CA SER A 159 3.24 -11.07 5.51
C SER A 159 2.30 -10.84 4.32
N MET A 160 1.66 -11.91 3.83
CA MET A 160 0.75 -11.85 2.69
C MET A 160 -0.67 -11.55 3.16
N ASP A 161 -1.39 -10.74 2.38
CA ASP A 161 -2.79 -10.40 2.61
C ASP A 161 -3.51 -10.32 1.27
N GLU A 162 -4.70 -10.87 1.19
CA GLU A 162 -5.51 -10.91 -0.03
C GLU A 162 -5.94 -9.53 -0.52
N LYS A 163 -6.08 -8.57 0.38
CA LYS A 163 -6.51 -7.21 0.05
C LYS A 163 -5.36 -6.31 -0.39
N SER A 164 -4.15 -6.61 0.07
CA SER A 164 -2.96 -5.82 -0.23
C SER A 164 -1.73 -6.71 -0.17
N PHE A 165 -1.19 -7.04 -1.32
CA PHE A 165 0.02 -7.85 -1.41
C PHE A 165 1.07 -7.21 -2.31
N VAL A 166 2.32 -7.53 -2.03
CA VAL A 166 3.45 -7.25 -2.89
C VAL A 166 4.18 -8.55 -3.17
N VAL A 167 4.73 -8.69 -4.35
CA VAL A 167 5.54 -9.84 -4.75
C VAL A 167 6.81 -9.37 -5.42
N SER A 168 7.91 -10.07 -5.15
CA SER A 168 9.21 -9.73 -5.74
C SER A 168 9.16 -9.77 -7.26
N SER A 169 9.92 -8.90 -7.91
CA SER A 169 9.81 -8.70 -9.34
C SER A 169 11.16 -8.43 -10.00
N ASN A 170 11.18 -8.61 -11.32
CA ASN A 170 12.21 -8.09 -12.20
C ASN A 170 11.53 -7.26 -13.29
N SER A 171 12.06 -6.06 -13.54
CA SER A 171 11.57 -5.17 -14.59
C SER A 171 12.64 -4.97 -15.63
N VAL A 172 12.24 -4.91 -16.90
CA VAL A 172 13.10 -4.48 -17.99
C VAL A 172 12.43 -3.32 -18.73
N GLY A 173 13.21 -2.35 -19.13
CA GLY A 173 12.69 -1.17 -19.79
C GLY A 173 13.59 -0.72 -20.93
N PHE A 174 12.98 -0.07 -21.92
CA PHE A 174 13.64 0.50 -23.08
C PHE A 174 13.06 1.88 -23.32
N GLY A 175 13.91 2.80 -23.77
CA GLY A 175 13.50 4.16 -24.08
C GLY A 175 14.24 4.72 -25.27
N ALA A 176 13.63 5.73 -25.90
CA ALA A 176 14.26 6.54 -26.92
C ALA A 176 13.87 8.01 -26.72
N LYS A 177 14.85 8.89 -26.87
CA LYS A 177 14.67 10.35 -26.89
C LYS A 177 15.12 10.88 -28.22
N VAL A 178 14.26 11.67 -28.86
CA VAL A 178 14.56 12.35 -30.14
C VAL A 178 14.53 13.85 -29.91
N ASN A 179 15.66 14.51 -30.15
CA ASN A 179 15.75 15.97 -30.17
C ASN A 179 15.21 16.48 -31.52
N LEU A 180 13.97 17.00 -31.52
CA LEU A 180 13.28 17.50 -32.70
C LEU A 180 13.85 18.84 -33.16
N THR A 181 14.21 19.69 -32.21
CA THR A 181 14.89 20.98 -32.39
C THR A 181 15.91 21.20 -31.27
N SER A 182 16.62 22.32 -31.29
CA SER A 182 17.49 22.71 -30.17
C SER A 182 16.72 23.00 -28.84
N LYS A 183 15.41 23.15 -28.92
CA LYS A 183 14.53 23.51 -27.79
C LYS A 183 13.42 22.51 -27.55
N MET A 184 13.33 21.45 -28.34
CA MET A 184 12.22 20.50 -28.21
C MET A 184 12.70 19.06 -28.35
N SER A 185 12.32 18.21 -27.43
CA SER A 185 12.59 16.77 -27.50
C SER A 185 11.38 15.93 -27.16
N LEU A 186 11.26 14.78 -27.81
CA LEU A 186 10.24 13.77 -27.61
C LEU A 186 10.90 12.53 -27.01
N SER A 187 10.34 12.04 -25.91
CA SER A 187 10.77 10.81 -25.23
C SER A 187 9.65 9.77 -25.28
N VAL A 188 10.00 8.53 -25.59
CA VAL A 188 9.10 7.38 -25.49
C VAL A 188 9.80 6.30 -24.70
N ALA A 189 9.11 5.70 -23.73
CA ALA A 189 9.65 4.63 -22.92
C ALA A 189 8.60 3.55 -22.68
N TYR A 190 9.04 2.33 -22.63
CA TYR A 190 8.23 1.18 -22.26
C TYR A 190 8.99 0.36 -21.23
N PHE A 191 8.30 -0.14 -20.21
CA PHE A 191 8.83 -1.18 -19.36
C PHE A 191 7.79 -2.22 -18.99
N HIS A 192 8.27 -3.44 -18.79
CA HIS A 192 7.51 -4.57 -18.35
C HIS A 192 8.08 -5.11 -17.04
N THR A 193 7.20 -5.49 -16.11
CA THR A 193 7.56 -6.07 -14.82
C THR A 193 7.09 -7.50 -14.72
N PHE A 194 8.03 -8.42 -14.61
CA PHE A 194 7.80 -9.84 -14.34
C PHE A 194 7.74 -10.05 -12.83
N TYR A 195 6.57 -10.36 -12.31
CA TYR A 195 6.38 -10.65 -10.89
C TYR A 195 6.59 -12.13 -10.60
N LYS A 196 7.19 -12.41 -9.45
CA LYS A 196 7.30 -13.79 -8.95
C LYS A 196 5.96 -14.23 -8.37
N HIS A 197 5.60 -15.47 -8.63
CA HIS A 197 4.46 -16.08 -7.95
C HIS A 197 4.79 -16.36 -6.49
N LYS A 198 3.86 -16.08 -5.60
CA LYS A 198 3.93 -16.44 -4.19
C LYS A 198 2.69 -17.25 -3.84
N LYS A 199 2.90 -18.54 -3.51
CA LYS A 199 1.83 -19.40 -3.02
C LYS A 199 1.90 -19.47 -1.51
N THR A 200 0.72 -19.34 -0.88
CA THR A 200 0.54 -19.57 0.55
C THR A 200 -0.51 -20.65 0.73
N SER A 201 -0.40 -21.42 1.81
CA SER A 201 -1.39 -22.42 2.18
C SER A 201 -1.68 -22.29 3.66
N GLU A 202 -2.95 -22.13 4.00
CA GLU A 202 -3.42 -22.02 5.37
C GLU A 202 -4.45 -23.11 5.64
N GLN A 203 -4.31 -23.80 6.77
CA GLN A 203 -5.26 -24.79 7.20
C GLN A 203 -6.38 -24.11 8.01
N VAL A 204 -7.53 -23.94 7.39
CA VAL A 204 -8.70 -23.28 8.01
C VAL A 204 -9.43 -24.22 8.97
N SER A 205 -9.39 -25.54 8.70
CA SER A 205 -9.93 -26.59 9.58
C SER A 205 -9.23 -27.92 9.31
N GLU A 206 -9.50 -28.97 10.12
CA GLU A 206 -8.91 -30.31 9.92
C GLU A 206 -9.11 -30.88 8.52
N LYS A 207 -10.15 -30.46 7.79
CA LYS A 207 -10.50 -30.97 6.46
C LYS A 207 -10.42 -29.93 5.36
N LEU A 208 -10.09 -28.67 5.67
CA LEU A 208 -10.08 -27.58 4.71
C LEU A 208 -8.74 -26.83 4.74
N THR A 209 -8.02 -26.93 3.65
CA THR A 209 -6.82 -26.10 3.40
C THR A 209 -7.14 -25.07 2.33
N TYR A 210 -6.91 -23.82 2.63
CA TYR A 210 -7.00 -22.71 1.69
C TYR A 210 -5.62 -22.47 1.07
N THR A 211 -5.58 -22.33 -0.25
CA THR A 211 -4.34 -22.02 -0.98
C THR A 211 -4.57 -20.77 -1.82
N ALA A 212 -3.75 -19.76 -1.63
CA ALA A 212 -3.73 -18.55 -2.44
C ALA A 212 -2.48 -18.51 -3.32
N ASP A 213 -2.65 -18.10 -4.59
CA ASP A 213 -1.56 -17.84 -5.54
C ASP A 213 -1.57 -16.37 -5.90
N TYR A 214 -0.59 -15.64 -5.40
CA TYR A 214 -0.43 -14.20 -5.61
C TYR A 214 0.44 -13.98 -6.83
N THR A 215 -0.14 -13.34 -7.85
CA THR A 215 0.56 -12.94 -9.07
C THR A 215 0.13 -11.55 -9.50
N ARG A 216 0.96 -10.91 -10.31
CA ARG A 216 0.70 -9.60 -10.89
C ARG A 216 1.48 -9.45 -12.18
N ASP A 217 0.95 -8.69 -13.12
CA ASP A 217 1.64 -8.22 -14.33
C ASP A 217 1.52 -6.70 -14.42
N ASN A 218 2.53 -6.06 -14.97
CA ASN A 218 2.52 -4.61 -15.14
C ASN A 218 3.29 -4.20 -16.40
N ASP A 219 2.59 -3.48 -17.28
CA ASP A 219 3.13 -2.86 -18.48
C ASP A 219 2.95 -1.34 -18.39
N VAL A 220 3.98 -0.59 -18.68
CA VAL A 220 3.91 0.88 -18.68
C VAL A 220 4.50 1.43 -19.95
N LEU A 221 3.72 2.24 -20.65
CA LEU A 221 4.14 3.06 -21.76
C LEU A 221 4.13 4.53 -21.36
N GLY A 222 5.25 5.19 -21.51
CA GLY A 222 5.41 6.62 -21.22
C GLY A 222 5.75 7.40 -22.47
N VAL A 223 5.16 8.58 -22.62
CA VAL A 223 5.52 9.56 -23.66
C VAL A 223 5.72 10.90 -22.98
N GLY A 224 6.82 11.57 -23.26
CA GLY A 224 7.17 12.88 -22.72
C GLY A 224 7.56 13.84 -23.82
N LEU A 225 7.15 15.10 -23.72
CA LEU A 225 7.55 16.20 -24.57
C LEU A 225 8.18 17.29 -23.70
N ASP A 226 9.46 17.58 -23.95
CA ASP A 226 10.20 18.64 -23.28
C ASP A 226 10.32 19.85 -24.24
N ILE A 227 10.02 21.05 -23.75
CA ILE A 227 10.09 22.30 -24.48
C ILE A 227 10.81 23.34 -23.64
N ASP A 228 11.93 23.83 -24.15
CA ASP A 228 12.68 24.94 -23.56
C ASP A 228 12.23 26.27 -24.19
N PHE A 229 11.84 27.22 -23.36
CA PHE A 229 11.33 28.54 -23.77
C PHE A 229 12.43 29.62 -23.89
#